data_f8b033ca9435315dffd0f769cc299397
#
_entry.id   f8b033ca9435315dffd0f769cc299397
#
_cell.length_a   1.000
_cell.length_b   1.000
_cell.length_c   1.000
_cell.angle_alpha   90.00
_cell.angle_beta   90.00
_cell.angle_gamma   90.00
#
_symmetry.space_group_name_H-M   'P 1'
#
loop_
_entity.id
_entity.type
_entity.pdbx_description
1 polymer ?
#
loop_
_entity_poly.entity_id
_entity_poly.type
_entity_poly.pdbx_seq_one_letter_code
_entity_poly.pdbx_strand_id
1 'polypeptide(L)'
;MGRYVIRRLLQMIPVFFGTTLLIFLMVNVMGDPIAGLCGERQCDPATAAQLRSEFGLDKPVWQQYLTYMGNVFTGDFGTAFNGQKVTELMATAFPITIRLTIVALLFEIVIGISLGVVTGLRRGRPIDTTVLILTLVVISIPTFVTGLLLQLLLGVKWGIIHPSVSSGAPVNELIIPGLVVASVSLAYVTRLTRTSIAENARADYVRTAVAKGLPRRRVIIRHLLRNSLIPVVTFIGTDVGALMGGAIVTERIFNIHGVGYQLYQGILRQNSQTVVGFVTILVLVFLAANLIVDLLYAVLDPRIRYA
;
A
#
# COMPACT_ATOMS: atom_id res chain seq x y z
N MET A 1 10.00 -2.83 26.45
CA MET A 1 9.35 -3.43 25.29
C MET A 1 7.84 -3.60 25.50
N GLY A 2 7.33 -4.33 26.51
CA GLY A 2 5.90 -4.55 26.69
C GLY A 2 5.08 -3.26 26.78
N ARG A 3 5.51 -2.28 27.59
CA ARG A 3 4.82 -0.98 27.72
C ARG A 3 4.74 -0.21 26.40
N TYR A 4 5.77 -0.26 25.58
CA TYR A 4 5.80 0.35 24.25
C TYR A 4 4.77 -0.31 23.31
N VAL A 5 4.74 -1.66 23.26
CA VAL A 5 3.78 -2.42 22.44
C VAL A 5 2.34 -2.11 22.87
N ILE A 6 2.06 -2.14 24.18
CA ILE A 6 0.72 -1.83 24.71
C ILE A 6 0.29 -0.42 24.32
N ARG A 7 1.19 0.58 24.48
CA ARG A 7 0.90 1.97 24.07
C ARG A 7 0.57 2.08 22.59
N ARG A 8 1.33 1.37 21.74
CA ARG A 8 1.08 1.34 20.28
C ARG A 8 -0.26 0.69 19.95
N LEU A 9 -0.57 -0.45 20.55
CA LEU A 9 -1.87 -1.11 20.37
C LEU A 9 -3.03 -0.21 20.81
N LEU A 10 -2.90 0.48 21.96
CA LEU A 10 -3.92 1.44 22.41
C LEU A 10 -4.10 2.62 21.43
N GLN A 11 -3.02 3.10 20.81
CA GLN A 11 -3.08 4.16 19.79
C GLN A 11 -3.76 3.69 18.49
N MET A 12 -3.69 2.41 18.15
CA MET A 12 -4.35 1.85 16.98
C MET A 12 -5.87 1.81 17.13
N ILE A 13 -6.39 1.68 18.35
CA ILE A 13 -7.83 1.59 18.62
C ILE A 13 -8.59 2.83 18.09
N PRO A 14 -8.27 4.08 18.51
CA PRO A 14 -8.97 5.24 18.01
C PRO A 14 -8.78 5.47 16.51
N VAL A 15 -7.62 5.09 15.94
CA VAL A 15 -7.38 5.16 14.50
C VAL A 15 -8.29 4.18 13.77
N PHE A 16 -8.41 2.94 14.23
CA PHE A 16 -9.28 1.94 13.63
C PHE A 16 -10.75 2.40 13.63
N PHE A 17 -11.29 2.74 14.80
CA PHE A 17 -12.69 3.17 14.89
C PHE A 17 -12.95 4.50 14.17
N GLY A 18 -12.03 5.45 14.25
CA GLY A 18 -12.16 6.74 13.54
C GLY A 18 -12.16 6.56 12.02
N THR A 19 -11.27 5.75 11.48
CA THR A 19 -11.17 5.51 10.03
C THR A 19 -12.37 4.70 9.53
N THR A 20 -12.78 3.63 10.24
CA THR A 20 -13.94 2.82 9.84
C THR A 20 -15.24 3.60 9.94
N LEU A 21 -15.41 4.45 10.95
CA LEU A 21 -16.56 5.35 11.05
C LEU A 21 -16.59 6.36 9.90
N LEU A 22 -15.44 6.98 9.60
CA LEU A 22 -15.34 7.95 8.51
C LEU A 22 -15.72 7.30 7.16
N ILE A 23 -15.17 6.14 6.84
CA ILE A 23 -15.51 5.41 5.60
C ILE A 23 -16.97 5.00 5.58
N PHE A 24 -17.49 4.51 6.71
CA PHE A 24 -18.90 4.15 6.82
C PHE A 24 -19.81 5.33 6.53
N LEU A 25 -19.52 6.51 7.10
CA LEU A 25 -20.25 7.74 6.85
C LEU A 25 -20.13 8.21 5.39
N MET A 26 -18.90 8.18 4.83
CA MET A 26 -18.69 8.56 3.43
C MET A 26 -19.50 7.69 2.47
N VAL A 27 -19.51 6.39 2.67
CA VAL A 27 -20.24 5.45 1.81
C VAL A 27 -21.75 5.64 1.93
N ASN A 28 -22.27 5.96 3.12
CA ASN A 28 -23.69 6.30 3.31
C ASN A 28 -24.09 7.62 2.62
N VAL A 29 -23.15 8.56 2.44
CA VAL A 29 -23.39 9.83 1.71
C VAL A 29 -23.26 9.64 0.19
N MET A 30 -22.52 8.64 -0.28
CA MET A 30 -22.25 8.43 -1.72
C MET A 30 -23.47 8.00 -2.54
N GLY A 31 -24.55 7.54 -1.91
CA GLY A 31 -25.76 7.15 -2.61
C GLY A 31 -26.64 6.17 -1.82
N ASP A 32 -27.82 5.91 -2.35
CA ASP A 32 -28.73 4.90 -1.81
C ASP A 32 -28.24 3.49 -2.25
N PRO A 33 -27.79 2.62 -1.32
CA PRO A 33 -27.36 1.26 -1.66
C PRO A 33 -28.42 0.45 -2.39
N ILE A 34 -29.71 0.77 -2.17
CA ILE A 34 -30.83 0.11 -2.84
C ILE A 34 -30.86 0.47 -4.34
N ALA A 35 -30.51 1.70 -4.70
CA ALA A 35 -30.39 2.08 -6.11
C ALA A 35 -29.33 1.22 -6.85
N GLY A 36 -28.23 0.88 -6.20
CA GLY A 36 -27.22 -0.03 -6.75
C GLY A 36 -27.71 -1.47 -6.94
N LEU A 37 -28.58 -1.96 -6.05
CA LEU A 37 -29.23 -3.28 -6.15
C LEU A 37 -30.26 -3.34 -7.30
N CYS A 38 -31.00 -2.25 -7.51
CA CYS A 38 -32.03 -2.18 -8.54
C CYS A 38 -31.48 -1.99 -9.97
N GLY A 39 -30.20 -1.61 -10.10
CA GLY A 39 -29.57 -1.32 -11.39
C GLY A 39 -30.21 -0.12 -12.11
N GLU A 40 -30.25 -0.14 -13.44
CA GLU A 40 -30.84 0.94 -14.26
C GLU A 40 -32.37 1.00 -14.15
N ARG A 41 -33.02 -0.04 -13.65
CA ARG A 41 -34.48 -0.06 -13.41
C ARG A 41 -34.74 0.30 -11.96
N GLN A 42 -35.56 1.32 -11.74
CA GLN A 42 -36.02 1.66 -10.38
C GLN A 42 -36.77 0.47 -9.80
N CYS A 43 -36.42 0.08 -8.56
CA CYS A 43 -37.22 -0.91 -7.83
C CYS A 43 -38.63 -0.38 -7.60
N ASP A 44 -39.59 -1.30 -7.63
CA ASP A 44 -40.90 -1.01 -7.09
C ASP A 44 -40.79 -0.50 -5.64
N PRO A 45 -41.51 0.56 -5.25
CA PRO A 45 -41.43 1.18 -3.93
C PRO A 45 -41.60 0.18 -2.77
N ALA A 46 -42.45 -0.84 -2.93
CA ALA A 46 -42.67 -1.88 -1.93
C ALA A 46 -41.41 -2.75 -1.76
N THR A 47 -40.80 -3.17 -2.86
CA THR A 47 -39.56 -3.95 -2.89
C THR A 47 -38.40 -3.13 -2.31
N ALA A 48 -38.28 -1.85 -2.64
CA ALA A 48 -37.27 -0.97 -2.10
C ALA A 48 -37.42 -0.79 -0.56
N ALA A 49 -38.64 -0.66 -0.05
CA ALA A 49 -38.91 -0.57 1.37
C ALA A 49 -38.56 -1.88 2.11
N GLN A 50 -38.90 -3.03 1.53
CA GLN A 50 -38.55 -4.34 2.09
C GLN A 50 -37.03 -4.52 2.16
N LEU A 51 -36.29 -4.22 1.08
CA LEU A 51 -34.82 -4.29 1.06
C LEU A 51 -34.18 -3.35 2.08
N ARG A 52 -34.71 -2.11 2.25
CA ARG A 52 -34.20 -1.19 3.28
C ARG A 52 -34.34 -1.76 4.68
N SER A 53 -35.47 -2.38 4.97
CA SER A 53 -35.73 -3.04 6.27
C SER A 53 -34.82 -4.26 6.46
N GLU A 54 -34.66 -5.08 5.43
CA GLU A 54 -33.82 -6.30 5.46
C GLU A 54 -32.34 -5.95 5.67
N PHE A 55 -31.83 -4.92 5.02
CA PHE A 55 -30.46 -4.43 5.20
C PHE A 55 -30.31 -3.47 6.40
N GLY A 56 -31.38 -3.18 7.13
CA GLY A 56 -31.37 -2.29 8.31
C GLY A 56 -31.01 -0.85 7.99
N LEU A 57 -31.24 -0.41 6.74
CA LEU A 57 -30.97 0.95 6.27
C LEU A 57 -32.03 1.96 6.74
N ASP A 58 -33.12 1.49 7.32
CA ASP A 58 -34.18 2.27 7.98
C ASP A 58 -33.77 2.76 9.38
N LYS A 59 -32.70 2.18 9.96
CA LYS A 59 -32.22 2.53 11.28
C LYS A 59 -31.34 3.80 11.24
N PRO A 60 -31.21 4.53 12.38
CA PRO A 60 -30.25 5.65 12.47
C PRO A 60 -28.82 5.21 12.13
N VAL A 61 -28.05 6.06 11.46
CA VAL A 61 -26.69 5.74 10.95
C VAL A 61 -25.76 5.23 12.04
N TRP A 62 -25.84 5.80 13.26
CA TRP A 62 -25.02 5.30 14.39
C TRP A 62 -25.35 3.86 14.77
N GLN A 63 -26.64 3.44 14.69
CA GLN A 63 -27.05 2.08 14.97
C GLN A 63 -26.61 1.11 13.87
N GLN A 64 -26.68 1.54 12.61
CA GLN A 64 -26.13 0.78 11.48
C GLN A 64 -24.63 0.54 11.66
N TYR A 65 -23.86 1.57 12.08
CA TYR A 65 -22.43 1.45 12.34
C TYR A 65 -22.13 0.48 13.48
N LEU A 66 -22.86 0.56 14.59
CA LEU A 66 -22.67 -0.37 15.72
C LEU A 66 -22.98 -1.83 15.33
N THR A 67 -24.07 -2.04 14.55
CA THR A 67 -24.39 -3.37 14.01
C THR A 67 -23.28 -3.86 13.10
N TYR A 68 -22.79 -3.01 12.19
CA TYR A 68 -21.67 -3.33 11.30
C TYR A 68 -20.41 -3.71 12.11
N MET A 69 -20.05 -2.93 13.12
CA MET A 69 -18.89 -3.24 13.97
C MET A 69 -19.07 -4.56 14.72
N GLY A 70 -20.26 -4.85 15.23
CA GLY A 70 -20.58 -6.14 15.85
C GLY A 70 -20.32 -7.31 14.89
N ASN A 71 -20.76 -7.19 13.64
CA ASN A 71 -20.56 -8.19 12.60
C ASN A 71 -19.08 -8.32 12.20
N VAL A 72 -18.35 -7.22 12.13
CA VAL A 72 -16.88 -7.24 11.87
C VAL A 72 -16.14 -8.07 12.92
N PHE A 73 -16.50 -7.96 14.20
CA PHE A 73 -15.87 -8.75 15.27
C PHE A 73 -16.21 -10.25 15.22
N THR A 74 -17.30 -10.61 14.56
CA THR A 74 -17.66 -12.03 14.29
C THR A 74 -17.14 -12.53 12.94
N GLY A 75 -16.44 -11.68 12.17
CA GLY A 75 -15.91 -12.01 10.85
C GLY A 75 -16.94 -11.95 9.72
N ASP A 76 -18.10 -11.37 9.97
CA ASP A 76 -19.13 -11.15 8.96
C ASP A 76 -19.03 -9.72 8.39
N PHE A 77 -18.62 -9.62 7.14
CA PHE A 77 -18.53 -8.36 6.40
C PHE A 77 -19.71 -8.13 5.45
N GLY A 78 -20.75 -8.96 5.59
CA GLY A 78 -21.96 -8.90 4.79
C GLY A 78 -21.83 -9.62 3.44
N THR A 79 -22.79 -9.34 2.57
CA THR A 79 -22.96 -10.00 1.28
C THR A 79 -22.95 -8.97 0.16
N ALA A 80 -22.15 -9.19 -0.86
CA ALA A 80 -22.11 -8.36 -2.06
C ALA A 80 -23.42 -8.51 -2.87
N PHE A 81 -23.72 -7.56 -3.74
CA PHE A 81 -24.96 -7.56 -4.53
C PHE A 81 -25.11 -8.76 -5.48
N ASN A 82 -24.03 -9.47 -5.77
CA ASN A 82 -24.06 -10.72 -6.54
C ASN A 82 -24.37 -11.97 -5.68
N GLY A 83 -24.69 -11.81 -4.41
CA GLY A 83 -24.98 -12.90 -3.48
C GLY A 83 -23.74 -13.57 -2.86
N GLN A 84 -22.53 -13.18 -3.24
CA GLN A 84 -21.30 -13.72 -2.66
C GLN A 84 -21.00 -13.05 -1.32
N LYS A 85 -20.47 -13.80 -0.35
CA LYS A 85 -19.98 -13.23 0.90
C LYS A 85 -18.76 -12.34 0.63
N VAL A 86 -18.72 -11.18 1.27
CA VAL A 86 -17.59 -10.26 1.14
C VAL A 86 -16.29 -10.92 1.62
N THR A 87 -16.35 -11.80 2.62
CA THR A 87 -15.20 -12.61 3.09
C THR A 87 -14.62 -13.52 2.02
N GLU A 88 -15.44 -14.11 1.14
CA GLU A 88 -14.99 -14.96 0.04
C GLU A 88 -14.28 -14.12 -1.04
N LEU A 89 -14.84 -12.95 -1.36
CA LEU A 89 -14.18 -11.99 -2.26
C LEU A 89 -12.84 -11.53 -1.70
N MET A 90 -12.76 -11.26 -0.39
CA MET A 90 -11.50 -10.92 0.29
C MET A 90 -10.49 -12.05 0.20
N ALA A 91 -10.90 -13.30 0.48
CA ALA A 91 -10.01 -14.45 0.46
C ALA A 91 -9.34 -14.66 -0.91
N THR A 92 -9.99 -14.28 -2.00
CA THR A 92 -9.44 -14.34 -3.36
C THR A 92 -8.62 -13.11 -3.72
N ALA A 93 -9.04 -11.90 -3.33
CA ALA A 93 -8.44 -10.64 -3.74
C ALA A 93 -7.16 -10.28 -2.95
N PHE A 94 -7.14 -10.48 -1.62
CA PHE A 94 -5.98 -10.12 -0.79
C PHE A 94 -4.68 -10.83 -1.20
N PRO A 95 -4.65 -12.15 -1.47
CA PRO A 95 -3.43 -12.81 -1.91
C PRO A 95 -2.84 -12.22 -3.20
N ILE A 96 -3.69 -11.71 -4.10
CA ILE A 96 -3.26 -11.09 -5.36
C ILE A 96 -2.60 -9.75 -5.09
N THR A 97 -3.26 -8.87 -4.32
CA THR A 97 -2.70 -7.56 -3.95
C THR A 97 -1.44 -7.69 -3.11
N ILE A 98 -1.38 -8.66 -2.19
CA ILE A 98 -0.17 -8.94 -1.40
C ILE A 98 1.00 -9.34 -2.32
N ARG A 99 0.77 -10.22 -3.30
CA ARG A 99 1.81 -10.59 -4.29
C ARG A 99 2.28 -9.38 -5.09
N LEU A 100 1.36 -8.54 -5.57
CA LEU A 100 1.68 -7.31 -6.28
C LEU A 100 2.53 -6.36 -5.41
N THR A 101 2.13 -6.18 -4.14
CA THR A 101 2.86 -5.35 -3.16
C THR A 101 4.27 -5.91 -2.89
N ILE A 102 4.42 -7.22 -2.76
CA ILE A 102 5.74 -7.85 -2.59
C ILE A 102 6.63 -7.59 -3.80
N VAL A 103 6.11 -7.70 -5.03
CA VAL A 103 6.87 -7.39 -6.25
C VAL A 103 7.28 -5.92 -6.26
N ALA A 104 6.38 -5.00 -5.89
CA ALA A 104 6.68 -3.57 -5.78
C ALA A 104 7.79 -3.31 -4.74
N LEU A 105 7.69 -3.88 -3.54
CA LEU A 105 8.71 -3.79 -2.50
C LEU A 105 10.08 -4.33 -2.95
N LEU A 106 10.10 -5.40 -3.71
CA LEU A 106 11.35 -5.94 -4.25
C LEU A 106 12.02 -4.93 -5.21
N PHE A 107 11.25 -4.22 -6.05
CA PHE A 107 11.79 -3.13 -6.88
C PHE A 107 12.37 -2.00 -6.03
N GLU A 108 11.66 -1.56 -4.99
CA GLU A 108 12.16 -0.52 -4.07
C GLU A 108 13.45 -0.94 -3.38
N ILE A 109 13.49 -2.14 -2.82
CA ILE A 109 14.64 -2.63 -2.07
C ILE A 109 15.84 -2.84 -3.01
N VAL A 110 15.63 -3.55 -4.13
CA VAL A 110 16.74 -3.93 -5.00
C VAL A 110 17.23 -2.74 -5.83
N ILE A 111 16.33 -2.05 -6.54
CA ILE A 111 16.70 -0.97 -7.45
C ILE A 111 16.89 0.34 -6.68
N GLY A 112 15.93 0.70 -5.81
CA GLY A 112 15.95 1.97 -5.09
C GLY A 112 17.18 2.09 -4.19
N ILE A 113 17.46 1.09 -3.35
CA ILE A 113 18.64 1.11 -2.48
C ILE A 113 19.93 1.05 -3.31
N SER A 114 20.00 0.18 -4.34
CA SER A 114 21.22 0.05 -5.15
C SER A 114 21.58 1.34 -5.87
N LEU A 115 20.61 1.98 -6.53
CA LEU A 115 20.80 3.28 -7.17
C LEU A 115 21.18 4.37 -6.15
N GLY A 116 20.51 4.39 -5.00
CA GLY A 116 20.81 5.34 -3.94
C GLY A 116 22.21 5.17 -3.37
N VAL A 117 22.68 3.95 -3.17
CA VAL A 117 24.06 3.67 -2.73
C VAL A 117 25.08 4.11 -3.77
N VAL A 118 24.88 3.75 -5.04
CA VAL A 118 25.80 4.12 -6.13
C VAL A 118 25.91 5.65 -6.26
N THR A 119 24.80 6.35 -6.25
CA THR A 119 24.74 7.82 -6.38
C THR A 119 25.27 8.50 -5.13
N GLY A 120 24.95 8.03 -3.92
CA GLY A 120 25.46 8.57 -2.66
C GLY A 120 26.98 8.46 -2.53
N LEU A 121 27.55 7.31 -2.94
CA LEU A 121 29.02 7.12 -2.97
C LEU A 121 29.72 7.93 -4.08
N ARG A 122 28.99 8.33 -5.11
CA ARG A 122 29.51 9.08 -6.26
C ARG A 122 28.89 10.48 -6.35
N ARG A 123 28.55 11.08 -5.21
CA ARG A 123 27.92 12.39 -5.12
C ARG A 123 28.68 13.46 -5.96
N GLY A 124 27.93 14.23 -6.74
CA GLY A 124 28.45 15.28 -7.63
C GLY A 124 29.03 14.78 -8.95
N ARG A 125 29.01 13.47 -9.23
CA ARG A 125 29.40 12.91 -10.53
C ARG A 125 28.21 12.85 -11.49
N PRO A 126 28.44 12.76 -12.82
CA PRO A 126 27.35 12.71 -13.81
C PRO A 126 26.28 11.66 -13.51
N ILE A 127 26.67 10.45 -13.07
CA ILE A 127 25.72 9.40 -12.70
C ILE A 127 24.77 9.82 -11.58
N ASP A 128 25.25 10.59 -10.60
CA ASP A 128 24.43 11.13 -9.51
C ASP A 128 23.39 12.10 -10.06
N THR A 129 23.82 13.06 -10.89
CA THR A 129 22.93 14.04 -11.51
C THR A 129 21.91 13.37 -12.43
N THR A 130 22.32 12.41 -13.26
CA THR A 130 21.39 11.68 -14.15
C THR A 130 20.31 10.94 -13.37
N VAL A 131 20.69 10.17 -12.35
CA VAL A 131 19.71 9.42 -11.54
C VAL A 131 18.78 10.37 -10.81
N LEU A 132 19.28 11.50 -10.27
CA LEU A 132 18.42 12.51 -9.64
C LEU A 132 17.40 13.10 -10.63
N ILE A 133 17.82 13.44 -11.85
CA ILE A 133 16.91 13.93 -12.89
C ILE A 133 15.87 12.86 -13.24
N LEU A 134 16.28 11.61 -13.44
CA LEU A 134 15.36 10.53 -13.73
C LEU A 134 14.34 10.31 -12.60
N THR A 135 14.78 10.34 -11.34
CA THR A 135 13.84 10.22 -10.20
C THR A 135 12.85 11.38 -10.13
N LEU A 136 13.28 12.61 -10.49
CA LEU A 136 12.38 13.75 -10.57
C LEU A 136 11.34 13.58 -11.69
N VAL A 137 11.75 13.11 -12.87
CA VAL A 137 10.84 12.83 -13.99
C VAL A 137 9.81 11.77 -13.56
N VAL A 138 10.25 10.68 -12.93
CA VAL A 138 9.34 9.61 -12.48
C VAL A 138 8.31 10.15 -11.46
N ILE A 139 8.74 10.95 -10.48
CA ILE A 139 7.82 11.52 -9.47
C ILE A 139 6.84 12.52 -10.10
N SER A 140 7.25 13.23 -11.16
CA SER A 140 6.42 14.24 -11.82
C SER A 140 5.30 13.64 -12.67
N ILE A 141 5.41 12.37 -13.05
CA ILE A 141 4.39 11.68 -13.85
C ILE A 141 3.43 10.94 -12.91
N PRO A 142 2.11 11.22 -12.98
CA PRO A 142 1.13 10.46 -12.20
C PRO A 142 1.24 8.96 -12.47
N THR A 143 1.19 8.13 -11.44
CA THR A 143 1.38 6.67 -11.51
C THR A 143 0.44 6.01 -12.53
N PHE A 144 -0.81 6.48 -12.63
CA PHE A 144 -1.76 5.93 -13.60
C PHE A 144 -1.34 6.21 -15.05
N VAL A 145 -0.72 7.37 -15.32
CA VAL A 145 -0.19 7.71 -16.66
C VAL A 145 0.96 6.77 -17.00
N THR A 146 1.88 6.54 -16.06
CA THR A 146 2.97 5.58 -16.23
C THR A 146 2.41 4.18 -16.51
N GLY A 147 1.39 3.75 -15.77
CA GLY A 147 0.73 2.46 -15.97
C GLY A 147 0.12 2.31 -17.37
N LEU A 148 -0.66 3.30 -17.81
CA LEU A 148 -1.29 3.31 -19.14
C LEU A 148 -0.26 3.35 -20.27
N LEU A 149 0.80 4.16 -20.12
CA LEU A 149 1.88 4.24 -21.12
C LEU A 149 2.62 2.90 -21.24
N LEU A 150 2.99 2.28 -20.12
CA LEU A 150 3.68 0.98 -20.15
C LEU A 150 2.77 -0.12 -20.71
N GLN A 151 1.49 -0.15 -20.33
CA GLN A 151 0.52 -1.10 -20.88
C GLN A 151 0.37 -0.93 -22.40
N LEU A 152 0.23 0.32 -22.87
CA LEU A 152 0.09 0.62 -24.30
C LEU A 152 1.36 0.26 -25.07
N LEU A 153 2.53 0.70 -24.60
CA LEU A 153 3.79 0.50 -25.31
C LEU A 153 4.24 -0.96 -25.27
N LEU A 154 4.32 -1.55 -24.07
CA LEU A 154 4.84 -2.90 -23.89
C LEU A 154 3.80 -3.98 -24.23
N GLY A 155 2.52 -3.73 -23.91
CA GLY A 155 1.47 -4.70 -24.12
C GLY A 155 0.86 -4.65 -25.51
N VAL A 156 0.40 -3.46 -25.93
CA VAL A 156 -0.37 -3.34 -27.18
C VAL A 156 0.55 -3.12 -28.39
N LYS A 157 1.50 -2.16 -28.29
CA LYS A 157 2.31 -1.77 -29.45
C LYS A 157 3.45 -2.75 -29.75
N TRP A 158 4.16 -3.19 -28.72
CA TRP A 158 5.33 -4.06 -28.89
C TRP A 158 5.06 -5.54 -28.59
N GLY A 159 3.93 -5.88 -27.97
CA GLY A 159 3.55 -7.27 -27.67
C GLY A 159 4.53 -8.01 -26.75
N ILE A 160 5.31 -7.27 -25.93
CA ILE A 160 6.32 -7.85 -25.02
C ILE A 160 5.65 -8.49 -23.81
N ILE A 161 4.53 -7.92 -23.35
CA ILE A 161 3.75 -8.40 -22.20
C ILE A 161 2.27 -8.53 -22.60
N HIS A 162 1.51 -9.28 -21.82
CA HIS A 162 0.05 -9.24 -21.96
C HIS A 162 -0.49 -7.91 -21.39
N PRO A 163 -1.40 -7.20 -22.12
CA PRO A 163 -1.97 -5.95 -21.65
C PRO A 163 -2.79 -6.08 -20.37
N SER A 164 -3.35 -7.24 -20.12
CA SER A 164 -4.09 -7.58 -18.91
C SER A 164 -3.51 -8.82 -18.25
N VAL A 165 -3.57 -8.85 -16.93
CA VAL A 165 -3.11 -9.97 -16.11
C VAL A 165 -4.17 -11.08 -16.12
N SER A 166 -3.73 -12.32 -16.30
CA SER A 166 -4.60 -13.50 -16.30
C SER A 166 -5.19 -13.80 -14.91
N SER A 167 -6.25 -14.60 -14.88
CA SER A 167 -6.86 -15.06 -13.62
C SER A 167 -5.83 -15.84 -12.79
N GLY A 168 -5.72 -15.52 -11.50
CA GLY A 168 -4.70 -16.08 -10.61
C GLY A 168 -3.43 -15.24 -10.48
N ALA A 169 -3.22 -14.25 -11.34
CA ALA A 169 -2.14 -13.26 -11.27
C ALA A 169 -0.76 -13.87 -10.99
N PRO A 170 -0.20 -14.64 -11.93
CA PRO A 170 1.13 -15.23 -11.76
C PRO A 170 2.19 -14.13 -11.66
N VAL A 171 3.27 -14.38 -10.90
CA VAL A 171 4.26 -13.36 -10.54
C VAL A 171 4.95 -12.73 -11.76
N ASN A 172 5.17 -13.50 -12.82
CA ASN A 172 5.77 -12.98 -14.06
C ASN A 172 4.91 -11.90 -14.75
N GLU A 173 3.58 -11.98 -14.66
CA GLU A 173 2.67 -10.97 -15.20
C GLU A 173 2.53 -9.76 -14.25
N LEU A 174 2.90 -9.90 -12.97
CA LEU A 174 2.90 -8.82 -11.98
C LEU A 174 4.16 -7.95 -12.01
N ILE A 175 5.19 -8.29 -12.81
CA ILE A 175 6.45 -7.56 -12.86
C ILE A 175 6.24 -6.10 -13.28
N ILE A 176 5.60 -5.86 -14.41
CA ILE A 176 5.34 -4.49 -14.90
C ILE A 176 4.32 -3.74 -14.03
N PRO A 177 3.15 -4.31 -13.65
CA PRO A 177 2.28 -3.68 -12.66
C PRO A 177 2.99 -3.35 -11.36
N GLY A 178 3.83 -4.24 -10.83
CA GLY A 178 4.60 -4.00 -9.61
C GLY A 178 5.62 -2.87 -9.74
N LEU A 179 6.28 -2.76 -10.90
CA LEU A 179 7.16 -1.61 -11.20
C LEU A 179 6.38 -0.29 -11.25
N VAL A 180 5.16 -0.31 -11.81
CA VAL A 180 4.27 0.87 -11.84
C VAL A 180 3.91 1.29 -10.42
N VAL A 181 3.44 0.36 -9.58
CA VAL A 181 3.10 0.63 -8.18
C VAL A 181 4.31 1.18 -7.42
N ALA A 182 5.49 0.57 -7.60
CA ALA A 182 6.73 0.98 -6.94
C ALA A 182 7.31 2.31 -7.45
N SER A 183 6.95 2.78 -8.63
CA SER A 183 7.70 3.82 -9.36
C SER A 183 8.00 5.06 -8.54
N VAL A 184 7.02 5.62 -7.85
CA VAL A 184 7.17 6.83 -7.03
C VAL A 184 7.99 6.54 -5.78
N SER A 185 7.63 5.48 -5.03
CA SER A 185 8.34 5.07 -3.81
C SER A 185 9.79 4.68 -4.08
N LEU A 186 10.06 3.99 -5.19
CA LEU A 186 11.41 3.66 -5.65
C LEU A 186 12.25 4.92 -5.83
N ALA A 187 11.69 5.97 -6.43
CA ALA A 187 12.38 7.24 -6.60
C ALA A 187 12.65 7.92 -5.24
N TYR A 188 11.71 7.87 -4.30
CA TYR A 188 11.93 8.34 -2.93
C TYR A 188 13.00 7.54 -2.19
N VAL A 189 12.95 6.21 -2.23
CA VAL A 189 13.95 5.31 -1.63
C VAL A 189 15.34 5.60 -2.19
N THR A 190 15.45 5.77 -3.52
CA THR A 190 16.72 6.13 -4.18
C THR A 190 17.29 7.43 -3.61
N ARG A 191 16.49 8.48 -3.53
CA ARG A 191 16.93 9.80 -3.03
C ARG A 191 17.24 9.78 -1.54
N LEU A 192 16.42 9.11 -0.74
CA LEU A 192 16.64 8.96 0.69
C LEU A 192 17.94 8.21 0.97
N THR A 193 18.15 7.08 0.31
CA THR A 193 19.38 6.27 0.42
C THR A 193 20.60 7.10 -0.01
N ARG A 194 20.51 7.80 -1.14
CA ARG A 194 21.60 8.65 -1.63
C ARG A 194 21.98 9.74 -0.62
N THR A 195 21.00 10.42 -0.03
CA THR A 195 21.25 11.50 0.93
C THR A 195 21.87 10.95 2.20
N SER A 196 21.31 9.89 2.75
CA SER A 196 21.80 9.24 3.97
C SER A 196 23.24 8.69 3.79
N ILE A 197 23.55 8.06 2.65
CA ILE A 197 24.92 7.62 2.32
C ILE A 197 25.88 8.81 2.23
N ALA A 198 25.48 9.88 1.55
CA ALA A 198 26.35 11.05 1.36
C ALA A 198 26.67 11.81 2.67
N GLU A 199 25.73 11.83 3.60
CA GLU A 199 25.91 12.41 4.94
C GLU A 199 26.78 11.53 5.82
N ASN A 200 26.43 10.26 5.95
CA ASN A 200 27.16 9.31 6.79
C ASN A 200 28.60 9.04 6.31
N ALA A 201 28.87 9.17 5.00
CA ALA A 201 30.22 9.01 4.47
C ALA A 201 31.23 10.03 5.04
N ARG A 202 30.74 11.13 5.59
CA ARG A 202 31.57 12.18 6.23
C ARG A 202 31.64 12.07 7.74
N ALA A 203 30.91 11.15 8.34
CA ALA A 203 30.84 10.97 9.78
C ALA A 203 32.17 10.47 10.37
N ASP A 204 32.46 10.84 11.61
CA ASP A 204 33.74 10.57 12.28
C ASP A 204 34.02 9.08 12.46
N TYR A 205 32.99 8.27 12.67
CA TYR A 205 33.16 6.80 12.77
C TYR A 205 33.61 6.18 11.42
N VAL A 206 33.24 6.76 10.28
CA VAL A 206 33.72 6.33 8.95
C VAL A 206 35.17 6.75 8.77
N ARG A 207 35.52 8.00 9.13
CA ARG A 207 36.90 8.50 9.10
C ARG A 207 37.81 7.64 9.97
N THR A 208 37.37 7.31 11.17
CA THR A 208 38.09 6.42 12.10
C THR A 208 38.32 5.05 11.50
N ALA A 209 37.32 4.46 10.82
CA ALA A 209 37.45 3.16 10.18
C ALA A 209 38.47 3.20 9.05
N VAL A 210 38.50 4.27 8.26
CA VAL A 210 39.52 4.50 7.20
C VAL A 210 40.90 4.68 7.81
N ALA A 211 41.05 5.49 8.86
CA ALA A 211 42.32 5.71 9.56
C ALA A 211 42.92 4.44 10.17
N LYS A 212 42.06 3.49 10.58
CA LYS A 212 42.47 2.14 11.03
C LYS A 212 42.88 1.22 9.90
N GLY A 213 42.95 1.66 8.64
CA GLY A 213 43.40 0.87 7.49
C GLY A 213 42.38 -0.18 7.02
N LEU A 214 41.10 -0.06 7.40
CA LEU A 214 40.10 -1.04 6.95
C LEU A 214 39.88 -0.94 5.43
N PRO A 215 39.78 -2.08 4.72
CA PRO A 215 39.53 -2.07 3.28
C PRO A 215 38.18 -1.40 2.95
N ARG A 216 38.15 -0.64 1.87
CA ARG A 216 37.00 0.19 1.44
C ARG A 216 35.67 -0.58 1.45
N ARG A 217 35.67 -1.83 0.97
CA ARG A 217 34.47 -2.69 0.99
C ARG A 217 33.93 -2.90 2.40
N ARG A 218 34.82 -3.13 3.37
CA ARG A 218 34.44 -3.34 4.79
C ARG A 218 33.90 -2.07 5.42
N VAL A 219 34.51 -0.90 5.10
CA VAL A 219 34.03 0.40 5.56
C VAL A 219 32.61 0.65 5.02
N ILE A 220 32.36 0.41 3.72
CA ILE A 220 31.05 0.62 3.12
C ILE A 220 30.02 -0.33 3.73
N ILE A 221 30.24 -1.62 3.70
CA ILE A 221 29.21 -2.60 4.07
C ILE A 221 28.92 -2.58 5.58
N ARG A 222 29.97 -2.56 6.42
CA ARG A 222 29.81 -2.76 7.86
C ARG A 222 29.61 -1.47 8.65
N HIS A 223 30.16 -0.35 8.18
CA HIS A 223 30.11 0.92 8.89
C HIS A 223 29.17 1.91 8.26
N LEU A 224 29.22 2.11 6.94
CA LEU A 224 28.42 3.11 6.24
C LEU A 224 26.98 2.65 6.00
N LEU A 225 26.77 1.50 5.31
CA LEU A 225 25.42 1.02 4.96
C LEU A 225 24.56 0.77 6.19
N ARG A 226 25.10 0.14 7.21
CA ARG A 226 24.34 -0.20 8.42
C ARG A 226 23.60 1.01 9.02
N ASN A 227 24.27 2.14 9.11
CA ASN A 227 23.68 3.34 9.70
C ASN A 227 22.86 4.12 8.68
N SER A 228 23.29 4.14 7.42
CA SER A 228 22.60 4.88 6.36
C SER A 228 21.27 4.27 5.95
N LEU A 229 21.08 2.96 6.14
CA LEU A 229 19.84 2.27 5.78
C LEU A 229 18.75 2.36 6.86
N ILE A 230 19.05 2.84 8.07
CA ILE A 230 18.04 2.97 9.13
C ILE A 230 16.83 3.79 8.65
N PRO A 231 16.97 5.04 8.17
CA PRO A 231 15.82 5.83 7.69
C PRO A 231 15.15 5.22 6.46
N VAL A 232 15.91 4.48 5.64
CA VAL A 232 15.39 3.83 4.43
C VAL A 232 14.49 2.64 4.77
N VAL A 233 14.94 1.76 5.67
CA VAL A 233 14.15 0.61 6.15
C VAL A 233 12.85 1.09 6.80
N THR A 234 12.94 2.18 7.53
CA THR A 234 11.79 2.85 8.10
C THR A 234 10.78 3.27 7.06
N PHE A 235 11.24 4.05 6.07
CA PHE A 235 10.37 4.53 5.00
C PHE A 235 9.71 3.34 4.30
N ILE A 236 10.49 2.35 3.85
CA ILE A 236 9.96 1.14 3.19
C ILE A 236 8.90 0.44 4.06
N GLY A 237 9.16 0.34 5.35
CA GLY A 237 8.20 -0.31 6.24
C GLY A 237 6.87 0.43 6.35
N THR A 238 6.89 1.77 6.44
CA THR A 238 5.65 2.59 6.47
C THR A 238 4.97 2.63 5.10
N ASP A 239 5.74 2.45 4.01
CA ASP A 239 5.24 2.52 2.64
C ASP A 239 4.41 1.28 2.22
N VAL A 240 4.56 0.14 2.91
CA VAL A 240 3.80 -1.10 2.60
C VAL A 240 2.29 -0.83 2.52
N GLY A 241 1.74 -0.09 3.47
CA GLY A 241 0.32 0.27 3.47
C GLY A 241 -0.06 1.21 2.33
N ALA A 242 0.81 2.16 1.99
CA ALA A 242 0.62 3.07 0.87
C ALA A 242 0.66 2.34 -0.48
N LEU A 243 1.56 1.36 -0.64
CA LEU A 243 1.64 0.51 -1.83
C LEU A 243 0.35 -0.29 -2.03
N MET A 244 -0.22 -0.87 -0.96
CA MET A 244 -1.49 -1.58 -1.05
C MET A 244 -2.64 -0.64 -1.45
N GLY A 245 -2.68 0.59 -0.92
CA GLY A 245 -3.64 1.61 -1.33
C GLY A 245 -3.41 2.10 -2.76
N GLY A 246 -2.15 2.34 -3.14
CA GLY A 246 -1.75 2.78 -4.49
C GLY A 246 -1.99 1.73 -5.58
N ALA A 247 -2.09 0.46 -5.21
CA ALA A 247 -2.39 -0.63 -6.12
C ALA A 247 -3.78 -0.51 -6.78
N ILE A 248 -4.75 0.20 -6.18
CA ILE A 248 -6.15 0.30 -6.68
C ILE A 248 -6.19 0.67 -8.16
N VAL A 249 -5.50 1.76 -8.53
CA VAL A 249 -5.52 2.26 -9.91
C VAL A 249 -4.75 1.32 -10.86
N THR A 250 -3.60 0.82 -10.41
CA THR A 250 -2.79 -0.11 -11.19
C THR A 250 -3.51 -1.44 -11.43
N GLU A 251 -4.18 -1.98 -10.42
CA GLU A 251 -5.00 -3.18 -10.55
C GLU A 251 -6.11 -2.99 -11.58
N ARG A 252 -6.73 -1.81 -11.62
CA ARG A 252 -7.76 -1.51 -12.62
C ARG A 252 -7.19 -1.40 -14.02
N ILE A 253 -6.04 -0.75 -14.21
CA ILE A 253 -5.38 -0.61 -15.51
C ILE A 253 -5.02 -1.97 -16.10
N PHE A 254 -4.37 -2.83 -15.31
CA PHE A 254 -3.89 -4.14 -15.76
C PHE A 254 -4.91 -5.28 -15.57
N ASN A 255 -6.16 -4.94 -15.20
CA ASN A 255 -7.26 -5.90 -14.93
C ASN A 255 -6.87 -6.98 -13.91
N ILE A 256 -6.16 -6.58 -12.85
CA ILE A 256 -5.77 -7.46 -11.74
C ILE A 256 -6.92 -7.53 -10.74
N HIS A 257 -7.49 -8.72 -10.53
CA HIS A 257 -8.65 -8.90 -9.64
C HIS A 257 -8.27 -8.94 -8.14
N GLY A 258 -7.52 -7.93 -7.70
CA GLY A 258 -7.13 -7.74 -6.31
C GLY A 258 -8.11 -6.88 -5.51
N VAL A 259 -7.66 -6.42 -4.35
CA VAL A 259 -8.43 -5.60 -3.40
C VAL A 259 -8.86 -4.27 -4.02
N GLY A 260 -7.96 -3.59 -4.73
CA GLY A 260 -8.25 -2.32 -5.39
C GLY A 260 -9.28 -2.45 -6.51
N TYR A 261 -9.23 -3.54 -7.27
CA TYR A 261 -10.23 -3.86 -8.28
C TYR A 261 -11.61 -4.05 -7.66
N GLN A 262 -11.70 -4.82 -6.56
CA GLN A 262 -12.96 -5.05 -5.85
C GLN A 262 -13.53 -3.76 -5.24
N LEU A 263 -12.66 -2.91 -4.67
CA LEU A 263 -13.05 -1.59 -4.18
C LEU A 263 -13.60 -0.71 -5.31
N TYR A 264 -12.91 -0.63 -6.44
CA TYR A 264 -13.36 0.14 -7.59
C TYR A 264 -14.72 -0.34 -8.11
N GLN A 265 -14.93 -1.65 -8.23
CA GLN A 265 -16.21 -2.24 -8.62
C GLN A 265 -17.30 -1.97 -7.57
N GLY A 266 -16.98 -2.08 -6.29
CA GLY A 266 -17.88 -1.77 -5.19
C GLY A 266 -18.36 -0.32 -5.23
N ILE A 267 -17.45 0.62 -5.46
CA ILE A 267 -17.78 2.06 -5.58
C ILE A 267 -18.67 2.32 -6.79
N LEU A 268 -18.31 1.79 -7.97
CA LEU A 268 -19.11 1.98 -9.19
C LEU A 268 -20.53 1.42 -9.07
N ARG A 269 -20.68 0.31 -8.37
CA ARG A 269 -21.98 -0.36 -8.17
C ARG A 269 -22.70 0.10 -6.91
N GLN A 270 -22.16 1.09 -6.20
CA GLN A 270 -22.68 1.60 -4.92
C GLN A 270 -22.87 0.48 -3.86
N ASN A 271 -22.04 -0.57 -3.94
CA ASN A 271 -22.08 -1.69 -3.00
C ASN A 271 -21.37 -1.33 -1.69
N SER A 272 -22.09 -0.70 -0.79
CA SER A 272 -21.60 -0.21 0.49
C SER A 272 -20.91 -1.30 1.32
N GLN A 273 -21.48 -2.50 1.39
CA GLN A 273 -20.94 -3.60 2.19
C GLN A 273 -19.57 -4.04 1.68
N THR A 274 -19.40 -4.18 0.36
CA THR A 274 -18.11 -4.50 -0.24
C THR A 274 -17.08 -3.42 0.06
N VAL A 275 -17.41 -2.14 -0.17
CA VAL A 275 -16.47 -1.02 0.03
C VAL A 275 -16.04 -0.93 1.49
N VAL A 276 -17.01 -0.87 2.42
CA VAL A 276 -16.70 -0.73 3.86
C VAL A 276 -15.94 -1.95 4.37
N GLY A 277 -16.34 -3.16 3.98
CA GLY A 277 -15.66 -4.40 4.36
C GLY A 277 -14.20 -4.44 3.91
N PHE A 278 -13.93 -4.22 2.62
CA PHE A 278 -12.55 -4.21 2.09
C PHE A 278 -11.68 -3.13 2.73
N VAL A 279 -12.22 -1.89 2.91
CA VAL A 279 -11.47 -0.81 3.55
C VAL A 279 -11.19 -1.14 5.02
N THR A 280 -12.13 -1.74 5.75
CA THR A 280 -11.91 -2.14 7.15
C THR A 280 -10.73 -3.11 7.28
N ILE A 281 -10.63 -4.12 6.41
CA ILE A 281 -9.48 -5.04 6.41
C ILE A 281 -8.20 -4.35 5.95
N LEU A 282 -8.25 -3.46 4.94
CA LEU A 282 -7.07 -2.66 4.55
C LEU A 282 -6.54 -1.81 5.70
N VAL A 283 -7.43 -1.19 6.48
CA VAL A 283 -7.04 -0.43 7.69
C VAL A 283 -6.36 -1.35 8.70
N LEU A 284 -6.89 -2.54 8.95
CA LEU A 284 -6.25 -3.53 9.85
C LEU A 284 -4.86 -3.95 9.33
N VAL A 285 -4.74 -4.23 8.03
CA VAL A 285 -3.45 -4.59 7.41
C VAL A 285 -2.45 -3.42 7.53
N PHE A 286 -2.90 -2.19 7.26
CA PHE A 286 -2.08 -0.98 7.43
C PHE A 286 -1.61 -0.79 8.87
N LEU A 287 -2.50 -0.93 9.84
CA LEU A 287 -2.16 -0.83 11.26
C LEU A 287 -1.19 -1.94 11.68
N ALA A 288 -1.40 -3.18 11.21
CA ALA A 288 -0.50 -4.29 11.47
C ALA A 288 0.89 -4.05 10.86
N ALA A 289 0.97 -3.56 9.62
CA ALA A 289 2.23 -3.21 8.97
C ALA A 289 2.98 -2.12 9.76
N ASN A 290 2.30 -1.04 10.16
CA ASN A 290 2.90 0.00 10.99
C ASN A 290 3.39 -0.52 12.33
N LEU A 291 2.63 -1.41 13.00
CA LEU A 291 3.06 -2.04 14.24
C LEU A 291 4.33 -2.86 14.05
N ILE A 292 4.42 -3.65 12.98
CA ILE A 292 5.63 -4.42 12.65
C ILE A 292 6.83 -3.49 12.49
N VAL A 293 6.65 -2.38 11.78
CA VAL A 293 7.70 -1.35 11.59
C VAL A 293 8.13 -0.73 12.91
N ASP A 294 7.17 -0.36 13.76
CA ASP A 294 7.45 0.19 15.08
C ASP A 294 8.24 -0.80 15.97
N LEU A 295 7.92 -2.09 15.86
CA LEU A 295 8.65 -3.15 16.55
C LEU A 295 10.06 -3.35 15.98
N LEU A 296 10.22 -3.29 14.66
CA LEU A 296 11.53 -3.32 14.02
C LEU A 296 12.39 -2.13 14.46
N TYR A 297 11.81 -0.94 14.57
CA TYR A 297 12.49 0.23 15.12
C TYR A 297 13.00 0.00 16.54
N ALA A 298 12.15 -0.50 17.41
CA ALA A 298 12.53 -0.77 18.79
C ALA A 298 13.63 -1.84 18.91
N VAL A 299 13.81 -2.68 17.88
CA VAL A 299 14.92 -3.66 17.79
C VAL A 299 16.19 -3.01 17.22
N LEU A 300 16.05 -2.17 16.18
CA LEU A 300 17.18 -1.56 15.47
C LEU A 300 17.82 -0.40 16.24
N ASP A 301 16.99 0.41 16.93
CA ASP A 301 17.46 1.52 17.75
C ASP A 301 17.11 1.32 19.25
N PRO A 302 18.09 0.83 20.05
CA PRO A 302 17.88 0.62 21.50
C PRO A 302 17.57 1.89 22.29
N ARG A 303 17.81 3.09 21.74
CA ARG A 303 17.56 4.38 22.42
C ARG A 303 16.08 4.66 22.60
N ILE A 304 15.23 4.14 21.71
CA ILE A 304 13.76 4.30 21.78
C ILE A 304 13.14 3.48 22.91
N ARG A 305 13.87 2.53 23.49
CA ARG A 305 13.36 1.67 24.58
C ARG A 305 13.14 2.40 25.90
N TYR A 306 13.69 3.59 26.07
CA TYR A 306 13.73 4.33 27.33
C TYR A 306 12.91 5.64 27.30
N ALA A 307 12.23 5.95 26.20
CA ALA A 307 11.26 7.03 26.07
C ALA A 307 9.82 6.48 26.11
#